data_6062515afff25650b271249592cbb7cd
#
_entry.id   6062515afff25650b271249592cbb7cd
#
_cell.length_a   1.000
_cell.length_b   1.000
_cell.length_c   1.000
_cell.angle_alpha   90.00
_cell.angle_beta   90.00
_cell.angle_gamma   90.00
#
_symmetry.space_group_name_H-M   'P 1'
#
loop_
_entity.id
_entity.type
_entity.pdbx_description
1 polymer ?
#
loop_
_entity_poly.entity_id
_entity_poly.type
_entity_poly.pdbx_seq_one_letter_code
_entity_poly.pdbx_strand_id
1 'polypeptide(L)'
;MKKKLLKFLLICNSIVLTTIPSLKAEEVFFELKNGDTISGELIEDESTDNKKIILHPILGRLEINDDSIYEDELQTDQKFWSGDVLIGLDSNHNQYYKNSGFSVESEVEYEGEKNLLNFEIEFNYGSENDIETGGKLSSYDAALIARNDYLLTDKFTVYTSSDYYFDSQSHAGKHDIEGSVGLGFFLLKNEISDFQISLGPALIWTEGGEDCSITLSCGDLIYATNLEATFVWLINKQFEFDLNNTYTNANGEGDRAISSNRLELELKFYPDVNSNLFSAIGYENIYHDLSDPEPENAYKLKVGTSF
;
A
#
# COMPACT_ATOMS: atom_id res chain seq x y z
N MET A 1 22.95 -12.48 16.00
CA MET A 1 21.68 -11.84 15.63
C MET A 1 21.67 -11.37 14.17
N LYS A 2 22.55 -10.50 13.71
CA LYS A 2 22.57 -9.98 12.31
C LYS A 2 22.38 -11.04 11.21
N LYS A 3 22.91 -12.26 11.38
CA LYS A 3 22.72 -13.37 10.41
C LYS A 3 21.30 -13.95 10.38
N LYS A 4 20.53 -13.85 11.48
CA LYS A 4 19.14 -14.33 11.52
C LYS A 4 18.18 -13.32 10.88
N LEU A 5 18.39 -12.02 11.14
CA LEU A 5 17.64 -10.93 10.54
C LEU A 5 17.82 -10.90 9.01
N LEU A 6 19.09 -11.00 8.55
CA LEU A 6 19.38 -11.04 7.11
C LEU A 6 18.71 -12.25 6.43
N LYS A 7 18.60 -13.39 7.12
CA LYS A 7 17.87 -14.56 6.60
C LYS A 7 16.36 -14.33 6.56
N PHE A 8 15.80 -13.65 7.57
CA PHE A 8 14.37 -13.31 7.60
C PHE A 8 14.02 -12.33 6.48
N LEU A 9 14.76 -11.23 6.35
CA LEU A 9 14.62 -10.27 5.23
C LEU A 9 14.76 -10.95 3.85
N LEU A 10 15.72 -11.87 3.71
CA LEU A 10 15.89 -12.64 2.48
C LEU A 10 14.71 -13.60 2.21
N ILE A 11 14.11 -14.17 3.24
CA ILE A 11 12.95 -15.06 3.10
C ILE A 11 11.70 -14.23 2.73
N CYS A 12 11.44 -13.12 3.42
CA CYS A 12 10.32 -12.23 3.09
C CYS A 12 10.46 -11.65 1.68
N ASN A 13 11.64 -11.12 1.31
CA ASN A 13 11.91 -10.65 -0.05
C ASN A 13 11.83 -11.78 -1.09
N SER A 14 12.23 -13.01 -0.75
CA SER A 14 12.12 -14.14 -1.67
C SER A 14 10.67 -14.54 -1.93
N ILE A 15 9.79 -14.44 -0.94
CA ILE A 15 8.35 -14.71 -1.10
C ILE A 15 7.71 -13.64 -1.98
N VAL A 16 8.02 -12.36 -1.75
CA VAL A 16 7.52 -11.24 -2.58
C VAL A 16 8.05 -11.35 -4.02
N LEU A 17 9.36 -11.63 -4.20
CA LEU A 17 9.97 -11.72 -5.53
C LEU A 17 9.54 -12.95 -6.33
N THR A 18 9.17 -14.06 -5.68
CA THR A 18 8.68 -15.27 -6.39
C THR A 18 7.23 -15.14 -6.84
N THR A 19 6.49 -14.16 -6.33
CA THR A 19 5.11 -13.88 -6.73
C THR A 19 5.01 -12.85 -7.86
N ILE A 20 6.12 -12.22 -8.31
CA ILE A 20 6.10 -11.36 -9.48
C ILE A 20 5.65 -12.21 -10.66
N PRO A 21 4.45 -11.96 -11.24
CA PRO A 21 3.99 -12.72 -12.38
C PRO A 21 5.00 -12.55 -13.51
N SER A 22 5.38 -13.65 -14.14
CA SER A 22 6.11 -13.54 -15.40
C SER A 22 5.25 -12.72 -16.33
N LEU A 23 5.83 -11.70 -16.98
CA LEU A 23 5.19 -10.96 -18.06
C LEU A 23 4.58 -11.99 -19.03
N LYS A 24 3.29 -12.28 -18.84
CA LYS A 24 2.48 -12.98 -19.83
C LYS A 24 2.16 -11.95 -20.91
N ALA A 25 2.15 -12.38 -22.14
CA ALA A 25 1.66 -11.56 -23.23
C ALA A 25 0.23 -11.11 -22.94
N GLU A 26 -0.06 -9.90 -23.30
CA GLU A 26 -1.31 -9.16 -23.01
C GLU A 26 -2.50 -9.91 -23.61
N GLU A 27 -3.45 -10.33 -22.79
CA GLU A 27 -4.71 -10.87 -23.26
C GLU A 27 -5.62 -9.71 -23.68
N VAL A 28 -5.99 -9.66 -24.94
CA VAL A 28 -6.86 -8.62 -25.51
C VAL A 28 -8.27 -9.16 -25.73
N PHE A 29 -9.25 -8.29 -25.58
CA PHE A 29 -10.66 -8.60 -25.84
C PHE A 29 -11.15 -7.77 -27.03
N PHE A 30 -11.85 -8.40 -27.97
CA PHE A 30 -12.46 -7.75 -29.10
C PHE A 30 -13.96 -8.02 -29.10
N GLU A 31 -14.78 -6.97 -29.08
CA GLU A 31 -16.20 -7.07 -29.37
C GLU A 31 -16.39 -6.99 -30.89
N LEU A 32 -17.05 -8.01 -31.45
CA LEU A 32 -17.33 -8.06 -32.84
C LEU A 32 -18.68 -7.36 -33.18
N LYS A 33 -18.84 -6.84 -34.38
CA LYS A 33 -20.09 -6.19 -34.85
C LYS A 33 -21.33 -7.08 -34.77
N ASN A 34 -21.16 -8.39 -34.65
CA ASN A 34 -22.26 -9.33 -34.45
C ASN A 34 -22.64 -9.51 -32.94
N GLY A 35 -21.95 -8.82 -32.00
CA GLY A 35 -22.16 -8.91 -30.58
C GLY A 35 -21.42 -10.05 -29.89
N ASP A 36 -20.58 -10.82 -30.59
CA ASP A 36 -19.73 -11.83 -29.99
C ASP A 36 -18.47 -11.17 -29.42
N THR A 37 -17.95 -11.70 -28.32
CA THR A 37 -16.65 -11.29 -27.75
C THR A 37 -15.62 -12.39 -27.98
N ILE A 38 -14.44 -12.02 -28.46
CA ILE A 38 -13.30 -12.93 -28.63
C ILE A 38 -12.13 -12.38 -27.82
N SER A 39 -11.49 -13.26 -27.03
CA SER A 39 -10.29 -12.93 -26.27
C SER A 39 -9.11 -13.80 -26.68
N GLY A 40 -7.90 -13.32 -26.43
CA GLY A 40 -6.67 -14.06 -26.63
C GLY A 40 -5.44 -13.19 -26.53
N GLU A 41 -4.28 -13.81 -26.57
CA GLU A 41 -2.97 -13.14 -26.56
C GLU A 41 -2.72 -12.46 -27.91
N LEU A 42 -2.52 -11.13 -27.93
CA LEU A 42 -2.22 -10.38 -29.14
C LEU A 42 -0.81 -10.70 -29.63
N ILE A 43 -0.68 -11.06 -30.92
CA ILE A 43 0.60 -11.26 -31.58
C ILE A 43 0.91 -9.97 -32.36
N GLU A 44 1.58 -9.02 -31.70
CA GLU A 44 1.86 -7.68 -32.27
C GLU A 44 2.67 -7.76 -33.55
N ASP A 45 3.71 -8.61 -33.60
CA ASP A 45 4.61 -8.75 -34.76
C ASP A 45 3.90 -9.21 -36.05
N GLU A 46 2.74 -9.86 -35.92
CA GLU A 46 1.93 -10.36 -37.02
C GLU A 46 0.68 -9.53 -37.27
N SER A 47 0.35 -8.60 -36.37
CA SER A 47 -0.82 -7.71 -36.47
C SER A 47 -0.50 -6.49 -37.34
N THR A 48 -1.52 -5.96 -38.01
CA THR A 48 -1.43 -4.76 -38.86
C THR A 48 -2.61 -3.85 -38.60
N ASP A 49 -2.60 -2.62 -39.14
CA ASP A 49 -3.69 -1.66 -38.96
C ASP A 49 -5.06 -2.18 -39.46
N ASN A 50 -5.08 -3.16 -40.33
CA ASN A 50 -6.32 -3.72 -40.91
C ASN A 50 -6.69 -5.10 -40.38
N LYS A 51 -5.84 -5.66 -39.47
CA LYS A 51 -5.95 -7.06 -39.07
C LYS A 51 -5.25 -7.30 -37.76
N LYS A 52 -5.95 -7.86 -36.80
CA LYS A 52 -5.40 -8.31 -35.49
C LYS A 52 -5.25 -9.82 -35.52
N ILE A 53 -4.12 -10.29 -34.97
CA ILE A 53 -3.84 -11.73 -34.81
C ILE A 53 -3.74 -12.02 -33.32
N ILE A 54 -4.61 -12.94 -32.86
CA ILE A 54 -4.64 -13.37 -31.47
C ILE A 54 -4.46 -14.89 -31.35
N LEU A 55 -3.89 -15.31 -30.24
CA LEU A 55 -3.80 -16.71 -29.85
C LEU A 55 -4.89 -17.01 -28.80
N HIS A 56 -6.02 -17.53 -29.26
CA HIS A 56 -7.12 -17.92 -28.39
C HIS A 56 -6.80 -19.25 -27.68
N PRO A 57 -7.04 -19.40 -26.35
CA PRO A 57 -6.62 -20.58 -25.59
C PRO A 57 -7.25 -21.91 -26.06
N ILE A 58 -8.43 -21.87 -26.67
CA ILE A 58 -9.14 -23.07 -27.15
C ILE A 58 -9.10 -23.19 -28.68
N LEU A 59 -9.29 -22.08 -29.40
CA LEU A 59 -9.43 -22.06 -30.84
C LEU A 59 -8.09 -21.94 -31.57
N GLY A 60 -7.01 -21.66 -30.86
CA GLY A 60 -5.69 -21.44 -31.43
C GLY A 60 -5.56 -20.05 -32.09
N ARG A 61 -4.72 -19.94 -33.10
CA ARG A 61 -4.46 -18.71 -33.82
C ARG A 61 -5.69 -18.24 -34.61
N LEU A 62 -6.18 -17.05 -34.25
CA LEU A 62 -7.31 -16.41 -34.91
C LEU A 62 -6.85 -15.14 -35.62
N GLU A 63 -7.46 -14.85 -36.75
CA GLU A 63 -7.26 -13.68 -37.59
C GLU A 63 -8.56 -12.89 -37.59
N ILE A 64 -8.55 -11.66 -37.06
CA ILE A 64 -9.71 -10.79 -36.93
C ILE A 64 -9.47 -9.58 -37.80
N ASN A 65 -10.35 -9.36 -38.80
CA ASN A 65 -10.30 -8.15 -39.62
C ASN A 65 -10.82 -6.97 -38.80
N ASP A 66 -10.17 -5.82 -38.92
CA ASP A 66 -10.54 -4.59 -38.21
C ASP A 66 -11.98 -4.14 -38.53
N ASP A 67 -12.40 -4.36 -39.80
CA ASP A 67 -13.79 -4.12 -40.22
C ASP A 67 -14.85 -4.94 -39.47
N SER A 68 -14.44 -6.02 -38.78
CA SER A 68 -15.33 -6.89 -38.01
C SER A 68 -15.39 -6.52 -36.53
N ILE A 69 -14.49 -5.66 -36.09
CA ILE A 69 -14.45 -5.19 -34.72
C ILE A 69 -15.41 -4.02 -34.55
N TYR A 70 -16.17 -4.01 -33.45
CA TYR A 70 -16.95 -2.83 -33.09
C TYR A 70 -15.98 -1.72 -32.71
N GLU A 71 -16.09 -0.54 -33.32
CA GLU A 71 -15.13 0.59 -33.13
C GLU A 71 -15.26 1.33 -31.79
N ASP A 72 -15.81 0.71 -30.77
CA ASP A 72 -15.74 1.25 -29.41
C ASP A 72 -14.58 0.58 -28.69
N GLU A 73 -13.46 1.30 -28.70
CA GLU A 73 -12.28 1.14 -27.86
C GLU A 73 -11.83 -0.32 -27.66
N LEU A 74 -10.69 -0.64 -28.25
CA LEU A 74 -9.82 -1.66 -27.64
C LEU A 74 -9.86 -1.43 -26.12
N GLN A 75 -10.58 -2.28 -25.39
CA GLN A 75 -10.43 -2.32 -23.93
C GLN A 75 -9.04 -2.92 -23.66
N THR A 76 -8.03 -2.17 -24.05
CA THR A 76 -6.63 -2.38 -23.63
C THR A 76 -6.40 -1.84 -22.23
N ASP A 77 -7.45 -1.52 -21.49
CA ASP A 77 -7.36 -0.92 -20.17
C ASP A 77 -7.57 -1.91 -19.03
N GLN A 78 -7.00 -3.10 -19.12
CA GLN A 78 -6.54 -3.70 -17.87
C GLN A 78 -5.20 -3.03 -17.52
N LYS A 79 -5.27 -1.87 -16.88
CA LYS A 79 -4.12 -1.32 -16.17
C LYS A 79 -3.74 -2.31 -15.08
N PHE A 80 -2.78 -3.17 -15.35
CA PHE A 80 -2.19 -4.04 -14.34
C PHE A 80 -1.44 -3.22 -13.29
N TRP A 81 -1.01 -2.03 -13.64
CA TRP A 81 -0.30 -1.11 -12.78
C TRP A 81 -1.00 0.23 -12.73
N SER A 82 -1.20 0.70 -11.53
CA SER A 82 -1.65 2.06 -11.22
C SER A 82 -0.80 2.62 -10.09
N GLY A 83 -0.88 3.90 -9.86
CA GLY A 83 -0.17 4.47 -8.73
C GLY A 83 -0.34 5.96 -8.62
N ASP A 84 0.07 6.47 -7.48
CA ASP A 84 -0.01 7.87 -7.10
C ASP A 84 1.38 8.38 -6.71
N VAL A 85 1.63 9.64 -7.02
CA VAL A 85 2.76 10.39 -6.48
C VAL A 85 2.21 11.67 -5.86
N LEU A 86 2.47 11.88 -4.58
CA LEU A 86 1.97 12.99 -3.80
C LEU A 86 3.11 13.81 -3.21
N ILE A 87 2.90 15.10 -3.13
CA ILE A 87 3.74 16.04 -2.38
C ILE A 87 2.81 16.78 -1.42
N GLY A 88 3.17 16.82 -0.14
CA GLY A 88 2.31 17.37 0.89
C GLY A 88 3.02 18.32 1.84
N LEU A 89 2.19 19.02 2.58
CA LEU A 89 2.56 19.71 3.79
C LEU A 89 1.91 18.96 4.95
N ASP A 90 2.69 18.66 5.96
CA ASP A 90 2.24 17.98 7.15
C ASP A 90 2.35 18.86 8.39
N SER A 91 1.50 18.63 9.35
CA SER A 91 1.58 19.18 10.69
C SER A 91 1.17 18.12 11.69
N ASN A 92 2.13 17.73 12.50
CA ASN A 92 1.95 16.80 13.60
C ASN A 92 1.96 17.55 14.94
N HIS A 93 1.16 17.08 15.89
CA HIS A 93 1.05 17.69 17.20
C HIS A 93 0.76 16.64 18.27
N ASN A 94 1.60 16.62 19.30
CA ASN A 94 1.31 15.96 20.57
C ASN A 94 1.52 16.97 21.71
N GLN A 95 1.41 16.53 22.96
CA GLN A 95 1.54 17.46 24.10
C GLN A 95 2.95 18.04 24.29
N TYR A 96 3.98 17.39 23.75
CA TYR A 96 5.39 17.76 23.93
C TYR A 96 5.95 18.50 22.72
N TYR A 97 5.50 18.16 21.53
CA TYR A 97 6.08 18.61 20.28
C TYR A 97 5.03 19.16 19.33
N LYS A 98 5.47 20.13 18.54
CA LYS A 98 4.75 20.58 17.36
C LYS A 98 5.70 20.48 16.18
N ASN A 99 5.38 19.59 15.26
CA ASN A 99 6.12 19.42 14.03
C ASN A 99 5.37 20.05 12.85
N SER A 100 6.10 20.57 11.89
CA SER A 100 5.58 21.01 10.59
C SER A 100 6.63 20.78 9.53
N GLY A 101 6.21 20.20 8.41
CA GLY A 101 7.14 19.77 7.40
C GLY A 101 6.52 19.61 6.04
N PHE A 102 7.21 18.87 5.19
CA PHE A 102 6.71 18.43 3.92
C PHE A 102 6.86 16.91 3.78
N SER A 103 5.95 16.30 3.03
CA SER A 103 5.96 14.89 2.69
C SER A 103 6.09 14.67 1.19
N VAL A 104 6.68 13.54 0.84
CA VAL A 104 6.63 12.95 -0.50
C VAL A 104 6.21 11.50 -0.34
N GLU A 105 5.15 11.13 -1.00
CA GLU A 105 4.58 9.78 -0.97
C GLU A 105 4.48 9.24 -2.40
N SER A 106 4.69 7.96 -2.56
CA SER A 106 4.48 7.26 -3.82
C SER A 106 3.89 5.90 -3.51
N GLU A 107 2.76 5.62 -4.11
CA GLU A 107 2.09 4.32 -4.06
C GLU A 107 2.04 3.73 -5.46
N VAL A 108 2.31 2.44 -5.56
CA VAL A 108 2.23 1.69 -6.82
C VAL A 108 1.49 0.39 -6.56
N GLU A 109 0.44 0.17 -7.30
CA GLU A 109 -0.40 -1.00 -7.21
C GLU A 109 -0.31 -1.84 -8.48
N TYR A 110 -0.39 -3.15 -8.31
CA TYR A 110 -0.57 -4.10 -9.40
C TYR A 110 -1.80 -4.95 -9.12
N GLU A 111 -2.76 -4.92 -10.04
CA GLU A 111 -3.93 -5.77 -10.00
C GLU A 111 -3.84 -6.84 -11.09
N GLY A 112 -3.62 -8.08 -10.69
CA GLY A 112 -3.66 -9.24 -11.57
C GLY A 112 -4.87 -10.12 -11.27
N GLU A 113 -5.07 -11.20 -12.04
CA GLU A 113 -6.22 -12.10 -11.86
C GLU A 113 -6.37 -12.64 -10.42
N LYS A 114 -5.25 -12.86 -9.72
CA LYS A 114 -5.22 -13.45 -8.37
C LYS A 114 -4.31 -12.74 -7.39
N ASN A 115 -3.54 -11.76 -7.82
CA ASN A 115 -2.58 -11.05 -6.99
C ASN A 115 -2.90 -9.57 -7.00
N LEU A 116 -2.96 -9.00 -5.82
CA LEU A 116 -2.98 -7.55 -5.61
C LEU A 116 -1.67 -7.21 -4.91
N LEU A 117 -0.79 -6.45 -5.57
CA LEU A 117 0.46 -5.97 -4.98
C LEU A 117 0.34 -4.48 -4.72
N ASN A 118 0.78 -4.06 -3.56
CA ASN A 118 0.87 -2.66 -3.18
C ASN A 118 2.29 -2.39 -2.69
N PHE A 119 2.88 -1.28 -3.15
CA PHE A 119 4.17 -0.77 -2.71
C PHE A 119 4.01 0.72 -2.41
N GLU A 120 4.33 1.09 -1.19
CA GLU A 120 4.28 2.48 -0.73
C GLU A 120 5.64 2.92 -0.22
N ILE A 121 6.03 4.14 -0.57
CA ILE A 121 7.22 4.83 -0.07
C ILE A 121 6.78 6.20 0.41
N GLU A 122 7.04 6.49 1.67
CA GLU A 122 6.79 7.79 2.29
C GLU A 122 8.10 8.36 2.82
N PHE A 123 8.28 9.65 2.64
CA PHE A 123 9.37 10.42 3.22
C PHE A 123 8.84 11.74 3.77
N ASN A 124 9.08 11.99 5.05
CA ASN A 124 8.71 13.22 5.74
C ASN A 124 9.98 13.95 6.19
N TYR A 125 9.98 15.26 6.02
CA TYR A 125 11.01 16.15 6.57
C TYR A 125 10.34 17.33 7.25
N GLY A 126 10.69 17.58 8.51
CA GLY A 126 10.08 18.61 9.29
C GLY A 126 11.00 19.32 10.26
N SER A 127 10.44 20.32 10.93
CA SER A 127 11.05 21.00 12.05
C SER A 127 10.16 20.83 13.26
N GLU A 128 10.71 20.17 14.24
CA GLU A 128 10.11 19.94 15.54
C GLU A 128 10.43 21.08 16.50
N ASN A 129 9.42 21.54 17.21
CA ASN A 129 9.57 22.52 18.27
C ASN A 129 9.18 21.87 19.60
N ASP A 130 10.13 21.73 20.50
CA ASP A 130 9.88 21.34 21.87
C ASP A 130 9.09 22.45 22.58
N ILE A 131 7.92 22.11 23.09
CA ILE A 131 6.99 23.08 23.70
C ILE A 131 7.53 23.58 25.05
N GLU A 132 8.25 22.75 25.79
CA GLU A 132 8.78 23.11 27.12
C GLU A 132 10.05 23.97 27.03
N THR A 133 10.99 23.58 26.19
CA THR A 133 12.30 24.26 26.09
C THR A 133 12.38 25.32 25.01
N GLY A 134 11.46 25.30 24.04
CA GLY A 134 11.49 26.14 22.85
C GLY A 134 12.63 25.75 21.90
N GLY A 135 13.25 24.59 22.08
CA GLY A 135 14.29 24.04 21.20
C GLY A 135 13.71 23.72 19.83
N LYS A 136 14.54 23.84 18.79
CA LYS A 136 14.19 23.43 17.42
C LYS A 136 15.10 22.30 17.01
N LEU A 137 14.48 21.21 16.55
CA LEU A 137 15.16 20.05 15.98
C LEU A 137 14.65 19.83 14.56
N SER A 138 15.49 19.28 13.70
CA SER A 138 15.03 18.78 12.39
C SER A 138 14.67 17.32 12.55
N SER A 139 13.49 16.92 12.08
CA SER A 139 13.04 15.53 12.01
C SER A 139 13.02 15.07 10.56
N TYR A 140 13.26 13.80 10.36
CA TYR A 140 13.03 13.12 9.09
C TYR A 140 12.64 11.69 9.36
N ASP A 141 11.60 11.25 8.67
CA ASP A 141 11.01 9.94 8.82
C ASP A 141 10.84 9.33 7.44
N ALA A 142 10.86 8.03 7.35
CA ALA A 142 10.65 7.30 6.11
C ALA A 142 9.88 6.01 6.36
N ALA A 143 8.99 5.68 5.46
CA ALA A 143 8.30 4.40 5.43
C ALA A 143 8.49 3.70 4.08
N LEU A 144 8.59 2.39 4.12
CA LEU A 144 8.55 1.51 2.96
C LEU A 144 7.61 0.36 3.30
N ILE A 145 6.51 0.27 2.59
CA ILE A 145 5.49 -0.76 2.80
C ILE A 145 5.37 -1.58 1.53
N ALA A 146 5.31 -2.90 1.68
CA ALA A 146 5.08 -3.83 0.59
C ALA A 146 4.05 -4.87 1.02
N ARG A 147 2.98 -5.02 0.26
CA ARG A 147 1.91 -5.96 0.53
C ARG A 147 1.56 -6.76 -0.72
N ASN A 148 1.27 -8.03 -0.53
CA ASN A 148 0.73 -8.92 -1.55
C ASN A 148 -0.46 -9.67 -0.98
N ASP A 149 -1.62 -9.52 -1.62
CA ASP A 149 -2.82 -10.28 -1.36
C ASP A 149 -3.04 -11.30 -2.49
N TYR A 150 -3.05 -12.58 -2.17
CA TYR A 150 -3.40 -13.64 -3.10
C TYR A 150 -4.87 -14.02 -2.94
N LEU A 151 -5.66 -13.82 -3.98
CA LEU A 151 -7.09 -14.12 -4.03
C LEU A 151 -7.33 -15.62 -4.06
N LEU A 152 -7.87 -16.19 -2.98
CA LEU A 152 -8.36 -17.58 -2.94
C LEU A 152 -9.75 -17.68 -3.58
N THR A 153 -10.57 -16.67 -3.36
CA THR A 153 -11.91 -16.48 -3.95
C THR A 153 -12.15 -14.98 -4.10
N ASP A 154 -13.25 -14.57 -4.69
CA ASP A 154 -13.63 -13.15 -4.81
C ASP A 154 -13.73 -12.42 -3.45
N LYS A 155 -13.78 -13.15 -2.34
CA LYS A 155 -13.95 -12.59 -0.98
C LYS A 155 -12.81 -12.90 -0.02
N PHE A 156 -12.00 -13.90 -0.29
CA PHE A 156 -10.95 -14.34 0.63
C PHE A 156 -9.59 -14.20 0.01
N THR A 157 -8.66 -13.62 0.78
CA THR A 157 -7.25 -13.51 0.42
C THR A 157 -6.35 -14.19 1.46
N VAL A 158 -5.17 -14.58 1.02
CA VAL A 158 -4.00 -14.79 1.87
C VAL A 158 -3.08 -13.63 1.62
N TYR A 159 -2.70 -12.90 2.65
CA TYR A 159 -1.79 -11.77 2.49
C TYR A 159 -0.42 -12.02 3.12
N THR A 160 0.56 -11.29 2.62
CA THR A 160 1.87 -11.08 3.24
C THR A 160 2.17 -9.60 3.19
N SER A 161 2.65 -9.02 4.29
CA SER A 161 3.16 -7.64 4.32
C SER A 161 4.57 -7.57 4.90
N SER A 162 5.27 -6.51 4.55
CA SER A 162 6.57 -6.16 5.11
C SER A 162 6.67 -4.65 5.15
N ASP A 163 6.79 -4.12 6.34
CA ASP A 163 6.76 -2.69 6.62
C ASP A 163 8.08 -2.31 7.29
N TYR A 164 8.71 -1.26 6.81
CA TYR A 164 9.91 -0.67 7.37
C TYR A 164 9.65 0.79 7.67
N TYR A 165 9.87 1.17 8.91
CA TYR A 165 9.79 2.56 9.36
C TYR A 165 11.14 3.02 9.89
N PHE A 166 11.47 4.26 9.57
CA PHE A 166 12.61 4.96 10.11
C PHE A 166 12.16 6.29 10.70
N ASP A 167 12.48 6.53 11.97
CA ASP A 167 12.25 7.79 12.67
C ASP A 167 13.55 8.31 13.28
N SER A 168 14.02 9.46 12.81
CA SER A 168 15.28 10.06 13.26
C SER A 168 15.25 10.52 14.70
N GLN A 169 14.09 10.79 15.27
CA GLN A 169 13.90 11.32 16.62
C GLN A 169 13.50 10.26 17.64
N SER A 170 13.12 9.07 17.21
CA SER A 170 12.72 8.01 18.13
C SER A 170 13.86 7.62 19.07
N HIS A 171 13.62 7.74 20.37
CA HIS A 171 14.54 7.32 21.41
C HIS A 171 14.46 5.80 21.66
N ALA A 172 13.29 5.21 21.54
CA ALA A 172 13.05 3.79 21.81
C ALA A 172 13.55 2.87 20.69
N GLY A 173 13.53 3.34 19.44
CA GLY A 173 14.06 2.61 18.29
C GLY A 173 13.87 3.42 17.02
N LYS A 174 14.98 3.63 16.29
CA LYS A 174 14.98 4.43 15.04
C LYS A 174 14.58 3.63 13.82
N HIS A 175 14.75 2.34 13.87
CA HIS A 175 14.41 1.42 12.80
C HIS A 175 13.39 0.45 13.32
N ASP A 176 12.26 0.33 12.64
CA ASP A 176 11.21 -0.61 12.95
C ASP A 176 10.90 -1.44 11.70
N ILE A 177 10.85 -2.76 11.87
CA ILE A 177 10.52 -3.70 10.80
C ILE A 177 9.39 -4.58 11.31
N GLU A 178 8.27 -4.56 10.61
CA GLU A 178 7.17 -5.48 10.81
C GLU A 178 7.03 -6.38 9.58
N GLY A 179 6.77 -7.66 9.81
CA GLY A 179 6.39 -8.61 8.77
C GLY A 179 5.19 -9.40 9.21
N SER A 180 4.16 -9.48 8.39
CA SER A 180 2.95 -10.22 8.71
C SER A 180 2.52 -11.15 7.58
N VAL A 181 1.75 -12.18 7.94
CA VAL A 181 1.08 -13.10 7.02
C VAL A 181 -0.27 -13.46 7.62
N GLY A 182 -1.31 -13.52 6.80
CA GLY A 182 -2.62 -13.83 7.34
C GLY A 182 -3.70 -14.04 6.30
N LEU A 183 -4.93 -13.91 6.75
CA LEU A 183 -6.13 -14.04 5.93
C LEU A 183 -6.82 -12.69 5.85
N GLY A 184 -7.26 -12.32 4.65
CA GLY A 184 -8.11 -11.18 4.40
C GLY A 184 -9.50 -11.60 3.96
N PHE A 185 -10.47 -10.77 4.24
CA PHE A 185 -11.86 -10.96 3.84
C PHE A 185 -12.45 -9.64 3.35
N PHE A 186 -12.93 -9.62 2.10
CA PHE A 186 -13.68 -8.51 1.54
C PHE A 186 -15.13 -8.54 2.04
N LEU A 187 -15.49 -7.57 2.87
CA LEU A 187 -16.86 -7.32 3.31
C LEU A 187 -17.68 -6.68 2.18
N LEU A 188 -17.06 -5.76 1.44
CA LEU A 188 -17.58 -5.14 0.23
C LEU A 188 -16.48 -5.23 -0.83
N LYS A 189 -16.85 -5.55 -2.05
CA LYS A 189 -15.98 -5.42 -3.23
C LYS A 189 -16.86 -5.17 -4.44
N ASN A 190 -16.85 -3.94 -4.92
CA ASN A 190 -17.60 -3.51 -6.11
C ASN A 190 -16.93 -2.27 -6.73
N GLU A 191 -17.42 -1.81 -7.86
CA GLU A 191 -16.84 -0.71 -8.65
C GLU A 191 -16.71 0.65 -7.91
N ILE A 192 -17.44 0.84 -6.81
CA ILE A 192 -17.46 2.11 -6.07
C ILE A 192 -16.95 1.99 -4.64
N SER A 193 -16.76 0.79 -4.13
CA SER A 193 -16.28 0.62 -2.75
C SER A 193 -15.64 -0.74 -2.53
N ASP A 194 -14.52 -0.73 -1.84
CA ASP A 194 -13.83 -1.90 -1.33
C ASP A 194 -13.65 -1.78 0.17
N PHE A 195 -14.07 -2.81 0.90
CA PHE A 195 -13.86 -2.92 2.34
C PHE A 195 -13.29 -4.29 2.67
N GLN A 196 -12.04 -4.31 3.11
CA GLN A 196 -11.33 -5.52 3.50
C GLN A 196 -10.97 -5.47 4.99
N ILE A 197 -11.05 -6.62 5.64
CA ILE A 197 -10.48 -6.85 6.97
C ILE A 197 -9.47 -7.98 6.86
N SER A 198 -8.29 -7.79 7.43
CA SER A 198 -7.21 -8.76 7.44
C SER A 198 -6.74 -9.05 8.85
N LEU A 199 -6.40 -10.32 9.13
CA LEU A 199 -5.91 -10.77 10.43
C LEU A 199 -4.83 -11.82 10.25
N GLY A 200 -3.73 -11.67 11.00
CA GLY A 200 -2.66 -12.66 10.97
C GLY A 200 -1.60 -12.49 12.05
N PRO A 201 -0.72 -13.48 12.24
CA PRO A 201 0.48 -13.33 13.02
C PRO A 201 1.45 -12.36 12.35
N ALA A 202 2.17 -11.63 13.21
CA ALA A 202 3.21 -10.70 12.81
C ALA A 202 4.50 -10.91 13.62
N LEU A 203 5.60 -10.39 13.07
CA LEU A 203 6.91 -10.35 13.71
C LEU A 203 7.40 -8.91 13.65
N ILE A 204 7.75 -8.37 14.81
CA ILE A 204 8.25 -7.00 14.94
C ILE A 204 9.72 -7.05 15.39
N TRP A 205 10.54 -6.18 14.83
CA TRP A 205 11.91 -5.96 15.26
C TRP A 205 12.25 -4.49 15.19
N THR A 206 12.74 -3.97 16.33
CA THR A 206 13.09 -2.56 16.49
C THR A 206 14.57 -2.44 16.85
N GLU A 207 15.30 -1.52 16.26
CA GLU A 207 16.72 -1.26 16.57
C GLU A 207 17.04 0.25 16.50
N GLY A 208 18.08 0.65 17.24
CA GLY A 208 18.56 2.04 17.28
C GLY A 208 17.78 2.89 18.27
N GLY A 209 18.26 4.10 18.51
CA GLY A 209 17.74 4.96 19.56
C GLY A 209 18.59 4.91 20.84
N GLU A 210 18.55 5.98 21.60
CA GLU A 210 19.39 6.14 22.81
C GLU A 210 18.94 5.21 23.93
N ASP A 211 17.63 4.97 24.03
CA ASP A 211 17.00 4.16 25.06
C ASP A 211 16.77 2.70 24.65
N CYS A 212 17.27 2.30 23.47
CA CYS A 212 17.11 0.94 22.97
C CYS A 212 17.61 -0.14 23.94
N SER A 213 18.63 0.16 24.72
CA SER A 213 19.20 -0.80 25.69
C SER A 213 18.31 -1.06 26.91
N ILE A 214 17.36 -0.18 27.20
CA ILE A 214 16.41 -0.27 28.31
C ILE A 214 14.99 -0.57 27.88
N THR A 215 14.71 -0.52 26.57
CA THR A 215 13.42 -0.85 25.99
C THR A 215 13.32 -2.36 25.76
N LEU A 216 12.28 -3.00 26.31
CA LEU A 216 12.10 -4.46 26.31
C LEU A 216 12.08 -5.12 24.92
N SER A 217 11.77 -4.34 23.89
CA SER A 217 11.61 -4.82 22.50
C SER A 217 12.80 -4.55 21.61
N CYS A 218 13.72 -3.68 22.01
CA CYS A 218 14.79 -3.25 21.13
C CYS A 218 15.86 -4.32 20.96
N GLY A 219 16.13 -4.65 19.71
CA GLY A 219 17.12 -5.66 19.31
C GLY A 219 16.62 -7.09 19.35
N ASP A 220 15.42 -7.36 19.83
CA ASP A 220 14.79 -8.68 19.89
C ASP A 220 13.62 -8.78 18.89
N LEU A 221 13.36 -10.01 18.44
CA LEU A 221 12.24 -10.33 17.58
C LEU A 221 11.01 -10.64 18.43
N ILE A 222 9.94 -9.87 18.25
CA ILE A 222 8.70 -10.00 19.03
C ILE A 222 7.62 -10.61 18.15
N TYR A 223 6.86 -11.55 18.73
CA TYR A 223 5.66 -12.11 18.09
C TYR A 223 4.46 -11.24 18.38
N ALA A 224 3.71 -10.90 17.34
CA ALA A 224 2.54 -10.06 17.42
C ALA A 224 1.36 -10.67 16.66
N THR A 225 0.20 -10.04 16.79
CA THR A 225 -0.97 -10.26 15.94
C THR A 225 -1.32 -8.92 15.29
N ASN A 226 -1.47 -8.93 13.99
CA ASN A 226 -1.87 -7.77 13.21
C ASN A 226 -3.33 -7.92 12.80
N LEU A 227 -4.12 -6.85 12.97
CA LEU A 227 -5.48 -6.69 12.48
C LEU A 227 -5.53 -5.40 11.66
N GLU A 228 -5.98 -5.51 10.44
CA GLU A 228 -6.06 -4.38 9.52
C GLU A 228 -7.46 -4.25 8.92
N ALA A 229 -7.92 -3.03 8.73
CA ALA A 229 -9.15 -2.71 8.05
C ALA A 229 -8.88 -1.61 7.02
N THR A 230 -9.13 -1.90 5.74
CA THR A 230 -8.99 -0.95 4.63
C THR A 230 -10.35 -0.70 4.00
N PHE A 231 -10.65 0.56 3.73
CA PHE A 231 -11.88 0.94 3.07
C PHE A 231 -11.62 2.06 2.07
N VAL A 232 -11.92 1.79 0.81
CA VAL A 232 -11.89 2.75 -0.29
C VAL A 232 -13.31 2.99 -0.75
N TRP A 233 -13.69 4.26 -0.96
CA TRP A 233 -15.01 4.64 -1.43
C TRP A 233 -14.96 5.78 -2.44
N LEU A 234 -15.30 5.46 -3.69
CA LEU A 234 -15.55 6.44 -4.74
C LEU A 234 -16.93 7.09 -4.51
N ILE A 235 -16.97 8.18 -3.75
CA ILE A 235 -18.20 8.91 -3.44
C ILE A 235 -18.86 9.38 -4.74
N ASN A 236 -18.06 9.86 -5.66
CA ASN A 236 -18.40 10.18 -7.06
C ASN A 236 -17.13 10.33 -7.87
N LYS A 237 -17.23 10.67 -9.16
CA LYS A 237 -16.07 10.82 -10.07
C LYS A 237 -15.03 11.87 -9.63
N GLN A 238 -15.35 12.73 -8.68
CA GLN A 238 -14.47 13.81 -8.20
C GLN A 238 -13.98 13.59 -6.76
N PHE A 239 -14.62 12.72 -6.00
CA PHE A 239 -14.29 12.50 -4.59
C PHE A 239 -14.09 11.03 -4.30
N GLU A 240 -12.95 10.71 -3.69
CA GLU A 240 -12.59 9.41 -3.16
C GLU A 240 -12.25 9.54 -1.68
N PHE A 241 -12.68 8.59 -0.88
CA PHE A 241 -12.40 8.52 0.54
C PHE A 241 -11.70 7.20 0.85
N ASP A 242 -10.55 7.31 1.49
CA ASP A 242 -9.73 6.19 1.91
C ASP A 242 -9.63 6.14 3.43
N LEU A 243 -9.73 4.93 3.97
CA LEU A 243 -9.49 4.63 5.38
C LEU A 243 -8.58 3.42 5.46
N ASN A 244 -7.51 3.57 6.21
CA ASN A 244 -6.66 2.46 6.63
C ASN A 244 -6.52 2.46 8.16
N ASN A 245 -6.76 1.32 8.80
CA ASN A 245 -6.54 1.16 10.22
C ASN A 245 -5.79 -0.13 10.49
N THR A 246 -4.59 -0.01 11.03
CA THR A 246 -3.74 -1.13 11.43
C THR A 246 -3.62 -1.17 12.95
N TYR A 247 -3.99 -2.29 13.55
CA TYR A 247 -3.84 -2.57 14.96
C TYR A 247 -2.91 -3.76 15.14
N THR A 248 -1.79 -3.55 15.82
CA THR A 248 -0.83 -4.60 16.16
C THR A 248 -0.79 -4.81 17.65
N ASN A 249 -0.89 -6.06 18.09
CA ASN A 249 -0.80 -6.45 19.49
C ASN A 249 0.33 -7.48 19.65
N ALA A 250 1.37 -7.10 20.38
CA ALA A 250 2.50 -7.95 20.67
C ALA A 250 2.48 -8.43 22.12
N ASN A 251 2.80 -9.70 22.34
CA ASN A 251 2.99 -10.27 23.67
C ASN A 251 4.42 -9.98 24.11
N GLY A 252 4.60 -8.91 24.91
CA GLY A 252 5.87 -8.63 25.59
C GLY A 252 6.21 -9.66 26.66
N GLU A 253 7.48 -9.77 27.04
CA GLU A 253 7.88 -10.52 28.25
C GLU A 253 7.35 -9.81 29.49
N GLY A 254 6.56 -10.51 30.30
CA GLY A 254 5.88 -9.98 31.50
C GLY A 254 4.44 -9.54 31.20
N ASP A 255 3.79 -8.90 32.17
CA ASP A 255 2.38 -8.51 32.12
C ASP A 255 2.09 -7.29 31.21
N ARG A 256 2.99 -6.93 30.29
CA ARG A 256 2.82 -5.81 29.37
C ARG A 256 2.61 -6.31 27.95
N ALA A 257 1.36 -6.28 27.49
CA ALA A 257 1.04 -6.32 26.09
C ALA A 257 1.51 -5.01 25.45
N ILE A 258 2.16 -5.11 24.29
CA ILE A 258 2.56 -3.96 23.49
C ILE A 258 1.52 -3.81 22.41
N SER A 259 0.81 -2.71 22.39
CA SER A 259 -0.16 -2.43 21.34
C SER A 259 0.20 -1.17 20.57
N SER A 260 0.00 -1.22 19.28
CA SER A 260 0.05 -0.04 18.40
C SER A 260 -1.22 0.04 17.58
N ASN A 261 -1.65 1.25 17.28
CA ASN A 261 -2.75 1.51 16.36
C ASN A 261 -2.38 2.68 15.46
N ARG A 262 -2.53 2.50 14.16
CA ARG A 262 -2.38 3.55 13.17
C ARG A 262 -3.69 3.65 12.40
N LEU A 263 -4.33 4.82 12.45
CA LEU A 263 -5.52 5.17 11.71
C LEU A 263 -5.18 6.25 10.72
N GLU A 264 -5.44 6.00 9.46
CA GLU A 264 -5.27 6.95 8.36
C GLU A 264 -6.61 7.18 7.69
N LEU A 265 -6.93 8.44 7.45
CA LEU A 265 -8.11 8.88 6.71
C LEU A 265 -7.65 9.85 5.64
N GLU A 266 -8.04 9.64 4.40
CA GLU A 266 -7.75 10.55 3.31
C GLU A 266 -9.01 10.85 2.50
N LEU A 267 -9.16 12.09 2.09
CA LEU A 267 -10.18 12.54 1.14
C LEU A 267 -9.49 13.17 -0.05
N LYS A 268 -9.54 12.49 -1.20
CA LYS A 268 -9.01 12.96 -2.48
C LYS A 268 -10.08 13.73 -3.25
N PHE A 269 -9.67 14.81 -3.92
CA PHE A 269 -10.50 15.64 -4.79
C PHE A 269 -9.86 15.76 -6.16
N TYR A 270 -10.54 15.29 -7.18
CA TYR A 270 -10.18 15.39 -8.59
C TYR A 270 -10.92 16.57 -9.23
N PRO A 271 -10.27 17.71 -9.50
CA PRO A 271 -10.93 18.91 -10.04
C PRO A 271 -11.48 18.71 -11.44
N ASP A 272 -10.87 17.82 -12.22
CA ASP A 272 -11.30 17.40 -13.54
C ASP A 272 -11.23 15.87 -13.62
N VAL A 273 -12.35 15.23 -13.96
CA VAL A 273 -12.46 13.76 -14.09
C VAL A 273 -11.59 13.16 -15.21
N ASN A 274 -11.08 13.99 -16.10
CA ASN A 274 -10.15 13.58 -17.16
C ASN A 274 -8.69 13.93 -16.82
N SER A 275 -8.45 14.53 -15.65
CA SER A 275 -7.13 14.89 -15.19
C SER A 275 -6.65 13.85 -14.19
N ASN A 276 -5.40 13.44 -14.32
CA ASN A 276 -4.74 12.62 -13.32
C ASN A 276 -4.33 13.43 -12.07
N LEU A 277 -4.51 14.76 -12.08
CA LEU A 277 -4.17 15.62 -10.95
C LEU A 277 -5.28 15.62 -9.90
N PHE A 278 -4.89 15.49 -8.64
CA PHE A 278 -5.80 15.59 -7.51
C PHE A 278 -5.17 16.36 -6.34
N SER A 279 -5.99 16.74 -5.38
CA SER A 279 -5.57 17.23 -4.07
C SER A 279 -6.19 16.36 -2.99
N ALA A 280 -5.49 16.19 -1.87
CA ALA A 280 -5.98 15.37 -0.77
C ALA A 280 -5.82 16.09 0.57
N ILE A 281 -6.74 15.78 1.48
CA ILE A 281 -6.65 16.13 2.89
C ILE A 281 -6.59 14.84 3.67
N GLY A 282 -5.50 14.67 4.43
CA GLY A 282 -5.26 13.49 5.25
C GLY A 282 -5.33 13.80 6.74
N TYR A 283 -5.74 12.82 7.50
CA TYR A 283 -5.63 12.77 8.95
C TYR A 283 -5.03 11.42 9.35
N GLU A 284 -4.03 11.46 10.21
CA GLU A 284 -3.39 10.29 10.76
C GLU A 284 -3.40 10.35 12.28
N ASN A 285 -3.68 9.22 12.92
CA ASN A 285 -3.56 9.05 14.36
C ASN A 285 -2.71 7.82 14.64
N ILE A 286 -1.58 8.03 15.31
CA ILE A 286 -0.67 6.96 15.68
C ILE A 286 -0.64 6.84 17.20
N TYR A 287 -0.78 5.63 17.69
CA TYR A 287 -0.67 5.28 19.10
C TYR A 287 0.30 4.11 19.26
N HIS A 288 1.32 4.30 20.10
CA HIS A 288 2.28 3.27 20.50
C HIS A 288 2.38 3.18 22.01
N ASP A 289 2.05 2.03 22.57
CA ASP A 289 2.06 1.81 24.03
C ASP A 289 3.49 1.81 24.65
N LEU A 290 4.52 1.58 23.82
CA LEU A 290 5.91 1.48 24.31
C LEU A 290 6.70 2.78 24.26
N SER A 291 6.51 3.58 23.23
CA SER A 291 7.35 4.74 22.97
C SER A 291 6.75 6.03 23.54
N ASP A 292 5.46 6.17 23.39
CA ASP A 292 4.70 7.30 23.91
C ASP A 292 3.25 6.85 24.14
N PRO A 293 2.74 6.86 25.40
CA PRO A 293 1.36 6.47 25.68
C PRO A 293 0.34 7.49 25.17
N GLU A 294 0.77 8.59 24.57
CA GLU A 294 -0.11 9.60 24.01
C GLU A 294 -0.19 9.49 22.49
N PRO A 295 -1.43 9.55 21.93
CA PRO A 295 -1.59 9.46 20.49
C PRO A 295 -1.02 10.71 19.80
N GLU A 296 -0.27 10.48 18.74
CA GLU A 296 0.13 11.51 17.80
C GLU A 296 -0.96 11.76 16.77
N ASN A 297 -1.20 13.02 16.44
CA ASN A 297 -2.17 13.41 15.42
C ASN A 297 -1.46 14.22 14.35
N ALA A 298 -1.54 13.77 13.11
CA ALA A 298 -1.02 14.47 11.95
C ALA A 298 -2.14 14.88 10.99
N TYR A 299 -2.00 16.07 10.43
CA TYR A 299 -2.87 16.59 9.38
C TYR A 299 -2.03 16.84 8.14
N LYS A 300 -2.43 16.28 7.03
CA LYS A 300 -1.70 16.35 5.76
C LYS A 300 -2.54 17.08 4.71
N LEU A 301 -1.94 17.99 3.97
CA LEU A 301 -2.51 18.60 2.77
C LEU A 301 -1.60 18.27 1.60
N LYS A 302 -2.12 17.55 0.64
CA LYS A 302 -1.34 16.97 -0.45
C LYS A 302 -1.86 17.40 -1.81
N VAL A 303 -0.97 17.39 -2.81
CA VAL A 303 -1.29 17.48 -4.24
C VAL A 303 -0.56 16.35 -4.93
N GLY A 304 -1.25 15.63 -5.78
CA GLY A 304 -0.69 14.45 -6.43
C GLY A 304 -1.15 14.25 -7.86
N THR A 305 -0.59 13.23 -8.46
CA THR A 305 -0.96 12.74 -9.79
C THR A 305 -1.03 11.22 -9.79
N SER A 306 -2.12 10.68 -10.37
CA SER A 306 -2.28 9.25 -10.63
C SER A 306 -1.77 8.87 -12.03
N PHE A 307 -1.41 7.59 -12.25
CA PHE A 307 -0.96 7.07 -13.57
C PHE A 307 -1.43 5.64 -13.82
#